data_4d72d66dc19c0aa73b29574fd51ef89c
#
_entry.id   4d72d66dc19c0aa73b29574fd51ef89c
#
_cell.length_a   1.000
_cell.length_b   1.000
_cell.length_c   1.000
_cell.angle_alpha   90.00
_cell.angle_beta   90.00
_cell.angle_gamma   90.00
#
_symmetry.space_group_name_H-M   'P 1'
#
loop_
_entity.id
_entity.type
_entity.pdbx_description
1 polymer ?
#
loop_
_entity_poly.entity_id
_entity_poly.type
_entity_poly.pdbx_seq_one_letter_code
_entity_poly.pdbx_strand_id
1 'polypeptide(L)'
;MVSTDPPYYDNIGYADLSDFFYVWMRQALKETYPKLFRTMLVPKAEELVATPYRFDGSVEKARDFFEDGMFNTCCRLHDYSRDDIPVTIYYAFKQSETDTEDTTASTGWETMLSAIIRAGFSITGTWPMRTELANRTIASGTNALASSIVLVCRKRAETAGSATRREFINALHREMRPALEKLQSANIAPVDLA
;
A
#
# COMPACT_ATOMS: atom_id res chain seq x y z
N MET A 1 17.94 -8.06 3.25
CA MET A 1 16.62 -8.34 2.61
C MET A 1 15.58 -7.49 3.31
N VAL A 2 14.72 -6.82 2.57
CA VAL A 2 13.60 -6.05 3.10
C VAL A 2 12.31 -6.72 2.65
N SER A 3 11.42 -6.98 3.62
CA SER A 3 10.06 -7.47 3.38
C SER A 3 9.14 -6.63 4.27
N THR A 4 8.17 -5.94 3.71
CA THR A 4 7.37 -4.94 4.43
C THR A 4 5.91 -4.99 4.02
N ASP A 5 5.05 -4.65 4.97
CA ASP A 5 3.62 -4.44 4.82
C ASP A 5 3.34 -2.98 5.24
N PRO A 6 3.34 -2.04 4.29
CA PRO A 6 3.20 -0.63 4.60
C PRO A 6 1.74 -0.28 4.94
N PRO A 7 1.48 0.92 5.51
CA PRO A 7 0.12 1.38 5.72
C PRO A 7 -0.64 1.48 4.40
N TYR A 8 -1.92 1.10 4.44
CA TYR A 8 -2.80 1.15 3.27
C TYR A 8 -3.56 2.46 3.29
N TYR A 9 -3.45 3.22 2.26
CA TYR A 9 -3.96 4.55 1.97
C TYR A 9 -4.84 5.18 3.09
N ASP A 10 -6.14 4.90 3.14
CA ASP A 10 -7.13 5.45 4.09
C ASP A 10 -7.74 4.37 5.03
N ASN A 11 -7.14 3.18 5.08
CA ASN A 11 -7.81 2.02 5.64
C ASN A 11 -7.96 2.07 7.16
N ILE A 12 -6.84 2.23 7.89
CA ILE A 12 -6.85 2.19 9.37
C ILE A 12 -5.92 3.26 9.94
N GLY A 13 -6.46 4.14 10.80
CA GLY A 13 -5.68 5.04 11.65
C GLY A 13 -5.22 4.31 12.92
N TYR A 14 -4.10 3.62 12.85
CA TYR A 14 -3.59 2.84 13.98
C TYR A 14 -3.26 3.69 15.21
N ALA A 15 -2.81 4.93 15.02
CA ALA A 15 -2.53 5.83 16.12
C ALA A 15 -3.79 6.18 16.93
N ASP A 16 -4.95 6.28 16.28
CA ASP A 16 -6.23 6.53 16.95
C ASP A 16 -6.68 5.28 17.76
N LEU A 17 -6.57 4.09 17.15
CA LEU A 17 -6.89 2.84 17.84
C LEU A 17 -5.93 2.56 19.01
N SER A 18 -4.68 2.93 18.85
CA SER A 18 -3.64 2.72 19.87
C SER A 18 -3.83 3.59 21.10
N ASP A 19 -4.58 4.69 21.03
CA ASP A 19 -4.86 5.55 22.19
C ASP A 19 -5.46 4.77 23.36
N PHE A 20 -6.34 3.80 23.07
CA PHE A 20 -6.95 2.96 24.09
C PHE A 20 -5.89 2.21 24.92
N PHE A 21 -4.90 1.63 24.29
CA PHE A 21 -3.82 0.92 24.99
C PHE A 21 -2.79 1.87 25.56
N TYR A 22 -2.49 2.94 24.88
CA TYR A 22 -1.46 3.92 25.27
C TYR A 22 -1.75 4.56 26.62
N VAL A 23 -3.02 4.91 26.90
CA VAL A 23 -3.43 5.52 28.16
C VAL A 23 -3.04 4.63 29.36
N TRP A 24 -3.30 3.33 29.25
CA TRP A 24 -2.98 2.36 30.30
C TRP A 24 -1.48 2.11 30.40
N MET A 25 -0.81 1.91 29.28
CA MET A 25 0.64 1.72 29.23
C MET A 25 1.38 2.94 29.80
N ARG A 26 0.90 4.14 29.49
CA ARG A 26 1.47 5.38 30.01
C ARG A 26 1.40 5.45 31.54
N GLN A 27 0.30 5.06 32.15
CA GLN A 27 0.20 5.01 33.60
C GLN A 27 1.22 4.05 34.24
N ALA A 28 1.38 2.88 33.63
CA ALA A 28 2.26 1.83 34.16
C ALA A 28 3.75 2.08 33.89
N LEU A 29 4.10 2.69 32.75
CA LEU A 29 5.45 2.68 32.21
C LEU A 29 6.11 4.07 32.09
N LYS A 30 5.40 5.17 32.32
CA LYS A 30 5.94 6.53 32.13
C LYS A 30 7.18 6.84 32.95
N GLU A 31 7.34 6.23 34.15
CA GLU A 31 8.51 6.42 34.99
C GLU A 31 9.73 5.65 34.46
N THR A 32 9.48 4.47 33.86
CA THR A 32 10.53 3.64 33.25
C THR A 32 10.96 4.15 31.89
N TYR A 33 9.99 4.61 31.09
CA TYR A 33 10.21 5.09 29.71
C TYR A 33 9.64 6.50 29.48
N PRO A 34 10.14 7.53 30.19
CA PRO A 34 9.53 8.87 30.17
C PRO A 34 9.54 9.53 28.79
N LYS A 35 10.51 9.20 27.93
CA LYS A 35 10.59 9.75 26.56
C LYS A 35 9.50 9.19 25.64
N LEU A 36 9.13 7.91 25.81
CA LEU A 36 8.09 7.28 25.02
C LEU A 36 6.68 7.75 25.42
N PHE A 37 6.47 7.96 26.71
CA PHE A 37 5.15 8.29 27.29
C PHE A 37 5.01 9.76 27.70
N ARG A 38 5.69 10.67 27.01
CA ARG A 38 5.65 12.10 27.32
C ARG A 38 4.35 12.80 26.91
N THR A 39 3.68 12.30 25.87
CA THR A 39 2.42 12.84 25.35
C THR A 39 1.22 12.24 26.10
N MET A 40 0.06 12.86 26.02
CA MET A 40 -1.17 12.33 26.63
C MET A 40 -1.77 11.19 25.79
N LEU A 41 -1.66 11.29 24.48
CA LEU A 41 -2.13 10.33 23.50
C LEU A 41 -1.00 9.98 22.54
N VAL A 42 -1.20 8.95 21.74
CA VAL A 42 -0.28 8.54 20.67
C VAL A 42 -0.10 9.70 19.67
N PRO A 43 1.15 10.08 19.32
CA PRO A 43 1.38 11.04 18.25
C PRO A 43 0.76 10.58 16.93
N LYS A 44 0.03 11.48 16.25
CA LYS A 44 -0.74 11.16 15.03
C LYS A 44 -0.20 11.85 13.78
N ALA A 45 0.53 12.95 13.96
CA ALA A 45 0.96 13.79 12.84
C ALA A 45 1.92 13.09 11.85
N GLU A 46 2.67 12.09 12.35
CA GLU A 46 3.66 11.37 11.55
C GLU A 46 3.12 10.04 10.97
N GLU A 47 1.92 9.65 11.38
CA GLU A 47 1.31 8.43 10.86
C GLU A 47 0.86 8.65 9.42
N LEU A 48 1.35 7.80 8.53
CA LEU A 48 1.08 7.88 7.11
C LEU A 48 -0.28 7.25 6.79
N VAL A 49 -1.33 8.07 6.84
CA VAL A 49 -2.70 7.69 6.51
C VAL A 49 -3.43 8.86 5.86
N ALA A 50 -4.16 8.59 4.76
CA ALA A 50 -4.88 9.62 4.00
C ALA A 50 -6.26 9.90 4.61
N THR A 51 -6.28 10.40 5.84
CA THR A 51 -7.53 10.62 6.58
C THR A 51 -7.89 12.12 6.60
N PRO A 52 -8.95 12.56 5.89
CA PRO A 52 -9.25 13.98 5.70
C PRO A 52 -9.45 14.77 7.00
N TYR A 53 -9.98 14.16 8.06
CA TYR A 53 -10.21 14.88 9.32
C TYR A 53 -8.92 15.42 9.97
N ARG A 54 -7.74 14.83 9.65
CA ARG A 54 -6.44 15.33 10.11
C ARG A 54 -5.95 16.54 9.31
N PHE A 55 -6.66 16.88 8.23
CA PHE A 55 -6.31 17.95 7.27
C PHE A 55 -7.48 18.92 7.07
N ASP A 56 -8.17 19.27 8.15
CA ASP A 56 -9.32 20.18 8.14
C ASP A 56 -10.44 19.75 7.17
N GLY A 57 -10.61 18.45 6.96
CA GLY A 57 -11.58 17.87 6.04
C GLY A 57 -11.14 17.83 4.58
N SER A 58 -9.92 18.28 4.25
CA SER A 58 -9.41 18.28 2.88
C SER A 58 -8.93 16.89 2.44
N VAL A 59 -9.65 16.30 1.50
CA VAL A 59 -9.28 15.03 0.85
C VAL A 59 -7.98 15.17 0.06
N GLU A 60 -7.80 16.31 -0.63
CA GLU A 60 -6.62 16.58 -1.44
C GLU A 60 -5.35 16.65 -0.59
N LYS A 61 -5.37 17.43 0.51
CA LYS A 61 -4.22 17.50 1.42
C LYS A 61 -3.88 16.16 2.06
N ALA A 62 -4.90 15.37 2.41
CA ALA A 62 -4.70 14.03 2.97
C ALA A 62 -4.02 13.09 1.96
N ARG A 63 -4.46 13.13 0.70
CA ARG A 63 -3.86 12.39 -0.39
C ARG A 63 -2.41 12.80 -0.62
N ASP A 64 -2.15 14.09 -0.78
CA ASP A 64 -0.81 14.61 -1.06
C ASP A 64 0.17 14.24 0.07
N PHE A 65 -0.26 14.34 1.32
CA PHE A 65 0.53 13.90 2.47
C PHE A 65 0.90 12.41 2.40
N PHE A 66 -0.06 11.57 2.04
CA PHE A 66 0.18 10.13 1.91
C PHE A 66 1.11 9.82 0.72
N GLU A 67 0.89 10.45 -0.43
CA GLU A 67 1.70 10.27 -1.64
C GLU A 67 3.16 10.66 -1.40
N ASP A 68 3.39 11.83 -0.84
CA ASP A 68 4.74 12.32 -0.54
C ASP A 68 5.44 11.44 0.51
N GLY A 69 4.72 11.07 1.57
CA GLY A 69 5.27 10.21 2.61
C GLY A 69 5.61 8.81 2.09
N MET A 70 4.77 8.22 1.26
CA MET A 70 5.01 6.91 0.64
C MET A 70 6.19 6.97 -0.34
N PHE A 71 6.27 8.02 -1.16
CA PHE A 71 7.41 8.26 -2.04
C PHE A 71 8.73 8.36 -1.25
N ASN A 72 8.76 9.17 -0.19
CA ASN A 72 9.93 9.31 0.67
C ASN A 72 10.32 7.98 1.34
N THR A 73 9.35 7.18 1.73
CA THR A 73 9.58 5.84 2.30
C THR A 73 10.21 4.92 1.25
N CYS A 74 9.68 4.90 0.03
CA CYS A 74 10.24 4.12 -1.07
C CYS A 74 11.66 4.57 -1.44
N CYS A 75 11.97 5.86 -1.43
CA CYS A 75 13.33 6.36 -1.63
C CYS A 75 14.30 5.81 -0.56
N ARG A 76 13.91 5.84 0.71
CA ARG A 76 14.72 5.26 1.79
C ARG A 76 14.90 3.75 1.64
N LEU A 77 13.85 3.03 1.27
CA LEU A 77 13.95 1.60 0.97
C LEU A 77 14.93 1.34 -0.18
N HIS A 78 14.89 2.18 -1.22
CA HIS A 78 15.83 2.10 -2.33
C HIS A 78 17.27 2.30 -1.84
N ASP A 79 17.56 3.32 -1.05
CA ASP A 79 18.90 3.63 -0.55
C ASP A 79 19.47 2.50 0.32
N TYR A 80 18.66 1.93 1.22
CA TYR A 80 19.09 0.88 2.15
C TYR A 80 19.06 -0.53 1.58
N SER A 81 18.33 -0.78 0.50
CA SER A 81 18.25 -2.11 -0.10
C SER A 81 19.53 -2.47 -0.85
N ARG A 82 19.79 -3.76 -0.96
CA ARG A 82 20.90 -4.29 -1.78
C ARG A 82 20.44 -4.44 -3.22
N ASP A 83 21.41 -4.38 -4.16
CA ASP A 83 21.11 -4.50 -5.59
C ASP A 83 20.86 -5.96 -6.02
N ASP A 84 21.48 -6.92 -5.31
CA ASP A 84 21.40 -8.35 -5.61
C ASP A 84 20.16 -9.03 -4.98
N ILE A 85 19.49 -8.40 -4.01
CA ILE A 85 18.35 -8.96 -3.29
C ILE A 85 17.10 -8.11 -3.54
N PRO A 86 15.97 -8.73 -3.91
CA PRO A 86 14.72 -7.98 -4.10
C PRO A 86 14.17 -7.45 -2.76
N VAL A 87 13.42 -6.37 -2.85
CA VAL A 87 12.52 -5.87 -1.81
C VAL A 87 11.14 -6.45 -2.10
N THR A 88 10.47 -6.98 -1.08
CA THR A 88 9.08 -7.43 -1.19
C THR A 88 8.16 -6.51 -0.41
N ILE A 89 7.10 -6.05 -1.06
CA ILE A 89 6.09 -5.17 -0.47
C ILE A 89 4.75 -5.87 -0.55
N TYR A 90 4.13 -6.12 0.61
CA TYR A 90 2.78 -6.64 0.70
C TYR A 90 1.81 -5.46 0.63
N TYR A 91 0.83 -5.54 -0.22
CA TYR A 91 -0.16 -4.50 -0.34
C TYR A 91 -1.54 -5.09 -0.63
N ALA A 92 -2.52 -4.67 0.16
CA ALA A 92 -3.92 -4.91 -0.12
C ALA A 92 -4.64 -3.58 -0.27
N PHE A 93 -5.47 -3.45 -1.28
CA PHE A 93 -6.31 -2.27 -1.44
C PHE A 93 -7.79 -2.65 -1.31
N LYS A 94 -8.55 -1.75 -0.75
CA LYS A 94 -10.00 -1.89 -0.66
C LYS A 94 -10.59 -1.30 -1.93
N GLN A 95 -11.27 -2.14 -2.71
CA GLN A 95 -12.10 -1.63 -3.79
C GLN A 95 -13.33 -0.98 -3.16
N SER A 96 -13.48 0.33 -3.29
CA SER A 96 -14.66 1.01 -2.79
C SER A 96 -15.87 0.63 -3.65
N GLU A 97 -16.90 0.08 -3.01
CA GLU A 97 -18.19 -0.21 -3.63
C GLU A 97 -19.03 1.07 -3.73
N THR A 98 -18.52 2.13 -4.30
CA THR A 98 -19.37 3.28 -4.59
C THR A 98 -19.84 3.21 -6.03
N ASP A 99 -21.15 3.00 -6.20
CA ASP A 99 -21.93 3.13 -7.46
C ASP A 99 -21.92 4.56 -8.04
N THR A 100 -20.98 5.38 -7.66
CA THR A 100 -20.75 6.69 -8.25
C THR A 100 -19.53 6.61 -9.14
N GLU A 101 -19.66 7.13 -10.36
CA GLU A 101 -18.65 7.22 -11.42
C GLU A 101 -17.31 7.86 -11.01
N ASP A 102 -16.96 7.87 -9.74
CA ASP A 102 -15.79 8.52 -9.19
C ASP A 102 -14.65 7.52 -8.97
N THR A 103 -13.61 7.75 -9.69
CA THR A 103 -12.30 7.13 -9.87
C THR A 103 -11.48 6.84 -8.60
N THR A 104 -12.05 6.83 -7.41
CA THR A 104 -11.32 6.74 -6.13
C THR A 104 -10.80 5.34 -5.79
N ALA A 105 -11.35 4.30 -6.42
CA ALA A 105 -10.94 2.91 -6.12
C ALA A 105 -9.52 2.56 -6.56
N SER A 106 -8.99 3.25 -7.59
CA SER A 106 -7.63 3.04 -8.09
C SER A 106 -6.58 3.89 -7.37
N THR A 107 -6.99 4.93 -6.65
CA THR A 107 -6.07 5.96 -6.11
C THR A 107 -5.00 5.37 -5.18
N GLY A 108 -5.38 4.51 -4.24
CA GLY A 108 -4.42 3.90 -3.31
C GLY A 108 -3.40 3.00 -4.01
N TRP A 109 -3.85 2.23 -5.01
CA TRP A 109 -3.00 1.35 -5.80
C TRP A 109 -2.06 2.13 -6.72
N GLU A 110 -2.60 3.10 -7.44
CA GLU A 110 -1.82 4.00 -8.32
C GLU A 110 -0.77 4.77 -7.53
N THR A 111 -1.12 5.28 -6.35
CA THR A 111 -0.21 5.98 -5.45
C THR A 111 0.96 5.08 -5.05
N MET A 112 0.68 3.84 -4.63
CA MET A 112 1.71 2.88 -4.24
C MET A 112 2.64 2.54 -5.41
N LEU A 113 2.10 2.18 -6.57
CA LEU A 113 2.89 1.86 -7.76
C LEU A 113 3.72 3.05 -8.23
N SER A 114 3.13 4.25 -8.25
CA SER A 114 3.81 5.49 -8.60
C SER A 114 4.98 5.78 -7.66
N ALA A 115 4.79 5.64 -6.35
CA ALA A 115 5.84 5.85 -5.35
C ALA A 115 7.02 4.89 -5.56
N ILE A 116 6.75 3.59 -5.79
CA ILE A 116 7.76 2.56 -6.03
C ILE A 116 8.56 2.87 -7.29
N ILE A 117 7.88 3.17 -8.42
CA ILE A 117 8.52 3.42 -9.71
C ILE A 117 9.33 4.72 -9.68
N ARG A 118 8.78 5.79 -9.11
CA ARG A 118 9.47 7.09 -8.97
C ARG A 118 10.69 7.00 -8.08
N ALA A 119 10.66 6.17 -7.05
CA ALA A 119 11.81 5.92 -6.17
C ALA A 119 12.94 5.12 -6.83
N GLY A 120 12.80 4.71 -8.09
CA GLY A 120 13.84 4.01 -8.84
C GLY A 120 13.77 2.50 -8.79
N PHE A 121 12.66 1.92 -8.32
CA PHE A 121 12.44 0.48 -8.41
C PHE A 121 11.79 0.08 -9.74
N SER A 122 12.05 -1.17 -10.13
CA SER A 122 11.30 -1.91 -11.15
C SER A 122 10.52 -3.02 -10.44
N ILE A 123 9.25 -3.15 -10.74
CA ILE A 123 8.42 -4.27 -10.26
C ILE A 123 8.68 -5.44 -11.19
N THR A 124 9.31 -6.49 -10.69
CA THR A 124 9.76 -7.66 -11.47
C THR A 124 8.87 -8.88 -11.32
N GLY A 125 7.90 -8.83 -10.43
CA GLY A 125 6.93 -9.88 -10.23
C GLY A 125 5.84 -9.49 -9.25
N THR A 126 4.70 -10.15 -9.34
CA THR A 126 3.56 -10.02 -8.44
C THR A 126 3.08 -11.39 -8.03
N TRP A 127 2.74 -11.56 -6.76
CA TRP A 127 2.24 -12.82 -6.22
C TRP A 127 0.98 -12.55 -5.41
N PRO A 128 -0.19 -13.00 -5.86
CA PRO A 128 -1.39 -12.93 -5.05
C PRO A 128 -1.28 -13.93 -3.89
N MET A 129 -1.56 -13.49 -2.68
CA MET A 129 -1.57 -14.32 -1.48
C MET A 129 -2.91 -14.15 -0.76
N ARG A 130 -3.60 -15.24 -0.52
CA ARG A 130 -4.83 -15.21 0.28
C ARG A 130 -4.48 -14.98 1.74
N THR A 131 -4.73 -13.78 2.21
CA THR A 131 -4.43 -13.35 3.59
C THR A 131 -5.67 -13.27 4.47
N GLU A 132 -6.87 -13.34 3.88
CA GLU A 132 -8.11 -13.11 4.59
C GLU A 132 -8.93 -14.40 4.74
N LEU A 133 -9.53 -14.57 5.91
CA LEU A 133 -10.43 -15.67 6.19
C LEU A 133 -11.79 -15.47 5.48
N ALA A 134 -12.38 -16.56 4.98
CA ALA A 134 -13.67 -16.53 4.30
C ALA A 134 -14.86 -16.09 5.20
N ASN A 135 -14.70 -16.13 6.53
CA ASN A 135 -15.73 -15.80 7.52
C ASN A 135 -15.50 -14.44 8.19
N ARG A 136 -15.00 -13.46 7.46
CA ARG A 136 -14.91 -12.07 7.92
C ARG A 136 -16.27 -11.55 8.37
N THR A 137 -16.35 -11.01 9.60
CA THR A 137 -17.56 -10.35 10.11
C THR A 137 -17.79 -8.96 9.50
N ILE A 138 -16.75 -8.28 9.03
CA ILE A 138 -16.80 -6.88 8.51
C ILE A 138 -16.74 -6.86 6.99
N ALA A 139 -16.90 -7.82 6.24
CA ALA A 139 -16.92 -7.79 4.77
C ALA A 139 -17.73 -8.96 4.20
N SER A 140 -18.59 -9.56 5.01
CA SER A 140 -19.49 -10.60 4.56
C SER A 140 -20.49 -10.00 3.57
N GLY A 141 -20.39 -10.41 2.30
CA GLY A 141 -21.28 -9.94 1.22
C GLY A 141 -20.75 -8.76 0.42
N THR A 142 -19.50 -8.29 0.66
CA THR A 142 -18.87 -7.26 -0.14
C THR A 142 -17.81 -7.85 -1.09
N ASN A 143 -17.57 -7.19 -2.23
CA ASN A 143 -16.47 -7.52 -3.17
C ASN A 143 -15.08 -7.12 -2.63
N ALA A 144 -14.83 -7.32 -1.33
CA ALA A 144 -13.54 -7.01 -0.76
C ALA A 144 -12.50 -8.04 -1.21
N LEU A 145 -11.32 -7.55 -1.57
CA LEU A 145 -10.16 -8.40 -1.86
C LEU A 145 -9.90 -9.37 -0.71
N ALA A 146 -9.87 -10.66 -1.04
CA ALA A 146 -9.49 -11.72 -0.09
C ALA A 146 -7.98 -11.95 -0.06
N SER A 147 -7.23 -11.24 -0.92
CA SER A 147 -5.81 -11.45 -1.17
C SER A 147 -5.03 -10.16 -1.00
N SER A 148 -3.84 -10.29 -0.44
CA SER A 148 -2.79 -9.28 -0.58
C SER A 148 -1.95 -9.59 -1.81
N ILE A 149 -1.44 -8.56 -2.46
CA ILE A 149 -0.50 -8.70 -3.57
C ILE A 149 0.90 -8.46 -3.04
N VAL A 150 1.79 -9.42 -3.25
CA VAL A 150 3.22 -9.23 -2.95
C VAL A 150 3.90 -8.68 -4.19
N LEU A 151 4.37 -7.45 -4.11
CA LEU A 151 5.17 -6.81 -5.15
C LEU A 151 6.64 -7.17 -4.94
N VAL A 152 7.27 -7.74 -5.95
CA VAL A 152 8.71 -8.02 -5.96
C VAL A 152 9.41 -6.89 -6.68
N CYS A 153 10.17 -6.09 -5.94
CA CYS A 153 10.81 -4.87 -6.43
C CYS A 153 12.33 -5.05 -6.47
N ARG A 154 12.96 -4.62 -7.55
CA ARG A 154 14.42 -4.52 -7.68
C ARG A 154 14.81 -3.11 -8.05
N LYS A 155 15.97 -2.67 -7.62
CA LYS A 155 16.52 -1.39 -8.11
C LYS A 155 16.61 -1.43 -9.63
N ARG A 156 16.11 -0.37 -10.25
CA ARG A 156 16.18 -0.24 -11.70
C ARG A 156 17.63 0.04 -12.11
N ALA A 157 18.15 -0.73 -13.04
CA ALA A 157 19.49 -0.50 -13.55
C ALA A 157 19.58 0.89 -14.23
N GLU A 158 20.70 1.57 -14.07
CA GLU A 158 20.96 2.85 -14.74
C GLU A 158 20.90 2.73 -16.28
N THR A 159 21.23 1.54 -16.78
CA THR A 159 21.15 1.18 -18.20
C THR A 159 19.78 0.71 -18.66
N ALA A 160 18.74 0.77 -17.78
CA ALA A 160 17.40 0.34 -18.16
C ALA A 160 16.89 1.18 -19.34
N GLY A 161 16.43 0.48 -20.36
CA GLY A 161 15.83 1.11 -21.54
C GLY A 161 14.59 1.93 -21.22
N SER A 162 14.28 2.89 -22.07
CA SER A 162 13.02 3.61 -22.07
C SER A 162 12.15 3.12 -23.23
N ALA A 163 10.82 3.10 -23.02
CA ALA A 163 9.87 2.82 -24.05
C ALA A 163 8.97 4.04 -24.28
N THR A 164 8.57 4.25 -25.53
CA THR A 164 7.53 5.24 -25.84
C THR A 164 6.18 4.77 -25.31
N ARG A 165 5.25 5.70 -25.08
CA ARG A 165 3.86 5.36 -24.69
C ARG A 165 3.22 4.37 -25.67
N ARG A 166 3.50 4.50 -26.95
CA ARG A 166 2.97 3.61 -28.01
C ARG A 166 3.51 2.19 -27.87
N GLU A 167 4.81 2.05 -27.66
CA GLU A 167 5.45 0.74 -27.43
C GLU A 167 4.94 0.06 -26.18
N PHE A 168 4.78 0.82 -25.09
CA PHE A 168 4.20 0.32 -23.84
C PHE A 168 2.77 -0.19 -24.04
N ILE A 169 1.89 0.59 -24.67
CA ILE A 169 0.50 0.19 -24.94
C ILE A 169 0.45 -1.06 -25.82
N ASN A 170 1.30 -1.14 -26.87
CA ASN A 170 1.34 -2.30 -27.74
C ASN A 170 1.82 -3.56 -26.99
N ALA A 171 2.80 -3.43 -26.10
CA ALA A 171 3.26 -4.52 -25.26
C ALA A 171 2.15 -4.98 -24.30
N LEU A 172 1.46 -4.04 -23.66
CA LEU A 172 0.35 -4.32 -22.77
C LEU A 172 -0.78 -5.09 -23.45
N HIS A 173 -1.23 -4.64 -24.63
CA HIS A 173 -2.25 -5.36 -25.41
C HIS A 173 -1.84 -6.78 -25.79
N ARG A 174 -0.57 -6.98 -26.11
CA ARG A 174 -0.06 -8.31 -26.48
C ARG A 174 -0.01 -9.26 -25.29
N GLU A 175 0.35 -8.74 -24.11
CA GLU A 175 0.64 -9.56 -22.93
C GLU A 175 -0.55 -9.73 -22.00
N MET A 176 -1.50 -8.78 -22.00
CA MET A 176 -2.63 -8.77 -21.07
C MET A 176 -3.56 -9.98 -21.27
N ARG A 177 -3.89 -10.33 -22.51
CA ARG A 177 -4.82 -11.44 -22.80
C ARG A 177 -4.28 -12.79 -22.34
N PRO A 178 -3.03 -13.18 -22.67
CA PRO A 178 -2.44 -14.42 -22.15
C PRO A 178 -2.26 -14.42 -20.61
N ALA A 179 -2.02 -13.25 -20.02
CA ALA A 179 -1.91 -13.13 -18.57
C ALA A 179 -3.26 -13.39 -17.88
N LEU A 180 -4.33 -12.79 -18.38
CA LEU A 180 -5.70 -13.01 -17.87
C LEU A 180 -6.12 -14.50 -17.99
N GLU A 181 -5.84 -15.13 -19.11
CA GLU A 181 -6.14 -16.55 -19.33
C GLU A 181 -5.41 -17.45 -18.30
N LYS A 182 -4.15 -17.11 -17.98
CA LYS A 182 -3.37 -17.82 -16.94
C LYS A 182 -3.95 -17.61 -15.54
N LEU A 183 -4.34 -16.39 -15.20
CA LEU A 183 -4.92 -16.06 -13.89
C LEU A 183 -6.28 -16.76 -13.72
N GLN A 184 -7.13 -16.74 -14.73
CA GLN A 184 -8.41 -17.45 -14.72
C GLN A 184 -8.24 -18.96 -14.57
N SER A 185 -7.25 -19.56 -15.25
CA SER A 185 -6.96 -21.00 -15.14
C SER A 185 -6.41 -21.40 -13.77
N ALA A 186 -5.84 -20.46 -13.03
CA ALA A 186 -5.35 -20.68 -11.67
C ALA A 186 -6.43 -20.56 -10.58
N ASN A 187 -7.72 -20.48 -10.94
CA ASN A 187 -8.85 -20.30 -10.02
C ASN A 187 -8.74 -19.05 -9.12
N ILE A 188 -8.15 -17.98 -9.63
CA ILE A 188 -8.11 -16.70 -8.95
C ILE A 188 -9.49 -16.03 -9.13
N ALA A 189 -10.08 -15.56 -8.05
CA ALA A 189 -11.39 -14.92 -8.12
C ALA A 189 -11.32 -13.64 -8.97
N PRO A 190 -12.39 -13.31 -9.73
CA PRO A 190 -12.39 -12.11 -10.59
C PRO A 190 -12.04 -10.81 -9.87
N VAL A 191 -12.42 -10.69 -8.59
CA VAL A 191 -12.09 -9.54 -7.74
C VAL A 191 -10.59 -9.42 -7.45
N ASP A 192 -9.86 -10.53 -7.48
CA ASP A 192 -8.41 -10.58 -7.26
C ASP A 192 -7.61 -10.41 -8.58
N LEU A 193 -8.31 -10.18 -9.70
CA LEU A 193 -7.71 -9.95 -11.03
C LEU A 193 -7.58 -8.47 -11.38
N ALA A 194 -8.07 -7.57 -10.52
CA ALA A 194 -8.12 -6.13 -10.75
C ALA A 194 -6.74 -5.44 -10.63
#